data_23da4c4947216859a433dd14d70b9eb8
#
_entry.id   23da4c4947216859a433dd14d70b9eb8
#
_cell.length_a   1.000
_cell.length_b   1.000
_cell.length_c   1.000
_cell.angle_alpha   90.00
_cell.angle_beta   90.00
_cell.angle_gamma   90.00
#
_symmetry.space_group_name_H-M   'P 1'
#
loop_
_entity.id
_entity.type
_entity.pdbx_description
1 polymer ?
#
loop_
_entity_poly.entity_id
_entity_poly.type
_entity_poly.pdbx_seq_one_letter_code
_entity_poly.pdbx_strand_id
1 'polypeptide(L)'
;MLAALTIVATLLGAIVSGRFAERAAERSVRVSHGEAIRRGRLEAVTALACSANDHRTAMWKRGDAVLKGAGANRIETLRAESHMTRSAVTRPLVALRVLFEDQAVRAAADHMITLTYAIRDAYATTGDLTAAREAAKDAHDQFVNAAARYLSPANTHPTADKEPTR
;
A
#
# COMPACT_ATOMS: atom_id res chain seq x y z
N MET A 1 55.88 -11.09 35.12
CA MET A 1 55.54 -10.99 33.67
C MET A 1 54.21 -11.65 33.27
N LEU A 2 53.75 -12.73 33.87
CA LEU A 2 52.49 -13.42 33.55
C LEU A 2 51.23 -12.56 33.78
N ALA A 3 51.17 -11.76 34.81
CA ALA A 3 50.00 -10.92 35.13
C ALA A 3 49.68 -9.81 34.08
N ALA A 4 50.71 -9.26 33.42
CA ALA A 4 50.54 -8.23 32.40
C ALA A 4 49.93 -8.78 31.10
N LEU A 5 50.26 -10.06 30.73
CA LEU A 5 49.72 -10.72 29.53
C LEU A 5 48.23 -11.03 29.67
N THR A 6 47.80 -11.38 30.91
CA THR A 6 46.39 -11.70 31.18
C THR A 6 45.48 -10.43 31.07
N ILE A 7 45.96 -9.29 31.50
CA ILE A 7 45.21 -8.02 31.43
C ILE A 7 45.03 -7.58 29.97
N VAL A 8 46.07 -7.71 29.15
CA VAL A 8 46.00 -7.33 27.72
C VAL A 8 45.04 -8.24 26.95
N ALA A 9 45.04 -9.55 27.22
CA ALA A 9 44.12 -10.50 26.59
C ALA A 9 42.65 -10.21 26.97
N THR A 10 42.40 -9.85 28.23
CA THR A 10 41.04 -9.52 28.68
C THR A 10 40.50 -8.21 28.08
N LEU A 11 41.37 -7.20 27.95
CA LEU A 11 41.03 -5.92 27.30
C LEU A 11 40.74 -6.09 25.80
N LEU A 12 41.55 -6.85 25.09
CA LEU A 12 41.31 -7.17 23.68
C LEU A 12 40.03 -7.94 23.48
N GLY A 13 39.75 -8.92 24.35
CA GLY A 13 38.48 -9.67 24.34
C GLY A 13 37.25 -8.77 24.55
N ALA A 14 37.32 -7.82 25.46
CA ALA A 14 36.23 -6.88 25.74
C ALA A 14 35.97 -5.93 24.57
N ILE A 15 37.02 -5.42 23.92
CA ILE A 15 36.91 -4.54 22.74
C ILE A 15 36.30 -5.28 21.55
N VAL A 16 36.75 -6.49 21.30
CA VAL A 16 36.22 -7.32 20.20
C VAL A 16 34.77 -7.70 20.46
N SER A 17 34.42 -8.11 21.67
CA SER A 17 33.02 -8.43 22.06
C SER A 17 32.11 -7.21 21.98
N GLY A 18 32.58 -6.02 22.38
CA GLY A 18 31.83 -4.77 22.29
C GLY A 18 31.49 -4.41 20.83
N ARG A 19 32.45 -4.52 19.91
CA ARG A 19 32.22 -4.25 18.48
C ARG A 19 31.28 -5.26 17.82
N PHE A 20 31.30 -6.51 18.23
CA PHE A 20 30.36 -7.53 17.73
C PHE A 20 28.95 -7.28 18.25
N ALA A 21 28.79 -6.90 19.51
CA ALA A 21 27.50 -6.55 20.10
C ALA A 21 26.90 -5.29 19.45
N GLU A 22 27.69 -4.26 19.19
CA GLU A 22 27.27 -3.04 18.51
C GLU A 22 26.79 -3.32 17.07
N ARG A 23 27.58 -4.10 16.29
CA ARG A 23 27.16 -4.50 14.95
C ARG A 23 25.93 -5.39 14.94
N ALA A 24 25.74 -6.26 15.92
CA ALA A 24 24.54 -7.08 16.06
C ALA A 24 23.31 -6.21 16.39
N ALA A 25 23.46 -5.23 17.28
CA ALA A 25 22.41 -4.27 17.62
C ALA A 25 22.00 -3.41 16.41
N GLU A 26 22.99 -2.88 15.65
CA GLU A 26 22.72 -2.12 14.43
C GLU A 26 21.98 -2.95 13.36
N ARG A 27 22.35 -4.22 13.18
CA ARG A 27 21.66 -5.12 12.26
C ARG A 27 20.22 -5.37 12.71
N SER A 28 20.00 -5.60 13.99
CA SER A 28 18.67 -5.81 14.56
C SER A 28 17.78 -4.57 14.36
N VAL A 29 18.30 -3.37 14.58
CA VAL A 29 17.56 -2.11 14.34
C VAL A 29 17.22 -1.94 12.85
N ARG A 30 18.16 -2.22 11.95
CA ARG A 30 17.89 -2.12 10.49
C ARG A 30 16.83 -3.12 10.03
N VAL A 31 16.87 -4.35 10.52
CA VAL A 31 15.87 -5.38 10.19
C VAL A 31 14.50 -4.97 10.71
N SER A 32 14.39 -4.55 11.97
CA SER A 32 13.11 -4.11 12.55
C SER A 32 12.54 -2.88 11.84
N HIS A 33 13.38 -1.93 11.42
CA HIS A 33 12.95 -0.77 10.65
C HIS A 33 12.43 -1.17 9.26
N GLY A 34 13.12 -2.06 8.55
CA GLY A 34 12.68 -2.58 7.26
C GLY A 34 11.33 -3.30 7.34
N GLU A 35 11.14 -4.11 8.39
CA GLU A 35 9.85 -4.78 8.64
C GLU A 35 8.72 -3.80 8.97
N ALA A 36 9.00 -2.74 9.73
CA ALA A 36 8.02 -1.72 10.05
C ALA A 36 7.57 -0.96 8.78
N ILE A 37 8.49 -0.58 7.90
CA ILE A 37 8.17 0.04 6.60
C ILE A 37 7.33 -0.91 5.74
N ARG A 38 7.71 -2.19 5.64
CA ARG A 38 6.97 -3.18 4.86
C ARG A 38 5.55 -3.35 5.37
N ARG A 39 5.37 -3.41 6.69
CA ARG A 39 4.05 -3.49 7.33
C ARG A 39 3.21 -2.26 7.03
N GLY A 40 3.76 -1.06 7.17
CA GLY A 40 3.07 0.19 6.84
C GLY A 40 2.65 0.26 5.37
N ARG A 41 3.49 -0.24 4.45
CA ARG A 41 3.14 -0.36 3.03
C ARG A 41 1.98 -1.32 2.80
N LEU A 42 1.99 -2.49 3.43
CA LEU A 42 0.91 -3.47 3.32
C LEU A 42 -0.41 -2.89 3.86
N GLU A 43 -0.37 -2.22 5.00
CA GLU A 43 -1.53 -1.54 5.59
C GLU A 43 -2.09 -0.46 4.67
N ALA A 44 -1.24 0.37 4.04
CA ALA A 44 -1.67 1.40 3.10
C ALA A 44 -2.34 0.82 1.85
N VAL A 45 -1.79 -0.26 1.28
CA VAL A 45 -2.38 -0.98 0.14
C VAL A 45 -3.75 -1.54 0.51
N THR A 46 -3.83 -2.27 1.63
CA THR A 46 -5.07 -2.89 2.09
C THR A 46 -6.15 -1.84 2.37
N ALA A 47 -5.80 -0.77 3.08
CA ALA A 47 -6.75 0.29 3.40
C ALA A 47 -7.27 1.00 2.15
N LEU A 48 -6.41 1.25 1.14
CA LEU A 48 -6.83 1.86 -0.12
C LEU A 48 -7.71 0.92 -0.94
N ALA A 49 -7.34 -0.34 -1.08
CA ALA A 49 -8.13 -1.34 -1.78
C ALA A 49 -9.52 -1.50 -1.17
N CYS A 50 -9.62 -1.62 0.16
CA CYS A 50 -10.90 -1.71 0.86
C CYS A 50 -11.75 -0.46 0.66
N SER A 51 -11.20 0.74 0.88
CA SER A 51 -11.98 1.99 0.75
C SER A 51 -12.44 2.25 -0.69
N ALA A 52 -11.64 1.90 -1.70
CA ALA A 52 -12.03 1.97 -3.11
C ALA A 52 -13.16 0.98 -3.42
N ASN A 53 -13.09 -0.24 -2.89
CA ASN A 53 -14.17 -1.24 -3.04
C ASN A 53 -15.49 -0.78 -2.42
N ASP A 54 -15.43 -0.18 -1.22
CA ASP A 54 -16.61 0.34 -0.53
C ASP A 54 -17.25 1.47 -1.33
N HIS A 55 -16.42 2.39 -1.85
CA HIS A 55 -16.91 3.47 -2.70
C HIS A 55 -17.50 2.95 -4.02
N ARG A 56 -16.85 1.99 -4.70
CA ARG A 56 -17.39 1.32 -5.88
C ARG A 56 -18.78 0.72 -5.61
N THR A 57 -18.92 0.06 -4.46
CA THR A 57 -20.19 -0.56 -4.05
C THR A 57 -21.28 0.49 -3.79
N ALA A 58 -20.94 1.58 -3.11
CA ALA A 58 -21.88 2.69 -2.86
C ALA A 58 -22.34 3.35 -4.16
N MET A 59 -21.40 3.60 -5.10
CA MET A 59 -21.70 4.18 -6.41
C MET A 59 -22.60 3.28 -7.24
N TRP A 60 -22.32 1.96 -7.27
CA TRP A 60 -23.15 0.99 -7.98
C TRP A 60 -24.58 0.94 -7.40
N LYS A 61 -24.72 0.82 -6.08
CA LYS A 61 -26.04 0.83 -5.40
C LYS A 61 -26.85 2.09 -5.75
N ARG A 62 -26.19 3.24 -5.78
CA ARG A 62 -26.83 4.51 -6.12
C ARG A 62 -27.27 4.53 -7.58
N GLY A 63 -26.41 4.10 -8.52
CA GLY A 63 -26.75 4.00 -9.94
C GLY A 63 -27.91 3.04 -10.21
N ASP A 64 -27.90 1.87 -9.60
CA ASP A 64 -28.97 0.87 -9.69
C ASP A 64 -30.30 1.43 -9.17
N ALA A 65 -30.28 2.16 -8.05
CA ALA A 65 -31.48 2.79 -7.51
C ALA A 65 -32.03 3.88 -8.45
N VAL A 66 -31.16 4.68 -9.07
CA VAL A 66 -31.57 5.71 -10.05
C VAL A 66 -32.20 5.04 -11.26
N LEU A 67 -31.59 4.02 -11.83
CA LEU A 67 -32.09 3.28 -13.01
C LEU A 67 -33.41 2.54 -12.75
N LYS A 68 -33.65 2.13 -11.51
CA LYS A 68 -34.91 1.51 -11.08
C LYS A 68 -36.01 2.51 -10.68
N GLY A 69 -35.75 3.82 -10.79
CA GLY A 69 -36.71 4.85 -10.43
C GLY A 69 -37.04 4.91 -8.94
N ALA A 70 -36.05 4.63 -8.08
CA ALA A 70 -36.25 4.69 -6.64
C ALA A 70 -36.67 6.12 -6.17
N GLY A 71 -37.45 6.18 -5.11
CA GLY A 71 -37.93 7.46 -4.58
C GLY A 71 -36.79 8.39 -4.11
N ALA A 72 -37.04 9.70 -4.14
CA ALA A 72 -36.05 10.75 -3.88
C ALA A 72 -35.31 10.57 -2.54
N ASN A 73 -36.00 10.20 -1.47
CA ASN A 73 -35.39 9.97 -0.15
C ASN A 73 -34.38 8.83 -0.18
N ARG A 74 -34.63 7.75 -0.93
CA ARG A 74 -33.70 6.63 -1.08
C ARG A 74 -32.46 7.05 -1.86
N ILE A 75 -32.64 7.79 -2.94
CA ILE A 75 -31.54 8.32 -3.75
C ILE A 75 -30.66 9.26 -2.92
N GLU A 76 -31.24 10.14 -2.12
CA GLU A 76 -30.49 11.06 -1.27
C GLU A 76 -29.69 10.31 -0.17
N THR A 77 -30.27 9.27 0.45
CA THR A 77 -29.57 8.42 1.40
C THR A 77 -28.33 7.76 0.75
N LEU A 78 -28.47 7.19 -0.44
CA LEU A 78 -27.38 6.55 -1.18
C LEU A 78 -26.34 7.59 -1.67
N ARG A 79 -26.77 8.82 -1.95
CA ARG A 79 -25.88 9.91 -2.26
C ARG A 79 -25.01 10.26 -1.06
N ALA A 80 -25.58 10.41 0.11
CA ALA A 80 -24.86 10.68 1.35
C ALA A 80 -23.85 9.55 1.67
N GLU A 81 -24.27 8.28 1.53
CA GLU A 81 -23.38 7.11 1.67
C GLU A 81 -22.21 7.18 0.68
N SER A 82 -22.46 7.52 -0.58
CA SER A 82 -21.41 7.64 -1.60
C SER A 82 -20.43 8.79 -1.31
N HIS A 83 -20.86 9.88 -0.70
CA HIS A 83 -19.96 10.96 -0.27
C HIS A 83 -19.09 10.53 0.90
N MET A 84 -19.63 9.81 1.88
CA MET A 84 -18.85 9.30 3.02
C MET A 84 -17.78 8.31 2.56
N THR A 85 -18.15 7.34 1.72
CA THR A 85 -17.18 6.37 1.20
C THR A 85 -16.11 7.02 0.32
N ARG A 86 -16.45 8.06 -0.46
CA ARG A 86 -15.47 8.84 -1.23
C ARG A 86 -14.46 9.53 -0.32
N SER A 87 -14.92 10.16 0.74
CA SER A 87 -14.03 10.82 1.70
C SER A 87 -13.09 9.84 2.39
N ALA A 88 -13.53 8.62 2.65
CA ALA A 88 -12.75 7.57 3.27
C ALA A 88 -11.56 7.11 2.40
N VAL A 89 -11.60 7.30 1.07
CA VAL A 89 -10.48 6.97 0.15
C VAL A 89 -9.28 7.91 0.33
N THR A 90 -9.51 9.16 0.74
CA THR A 90 -8.47 10.19 0.74
C THR A 90 -7.28 9.85 1.63
N ARG A 91 -7.52 9.44 2.87
CA ARG A 91 -6.45 9.13 3.83
C ARG A 91 -5.58 7.95 3.40
N PRO A 92 -6.12 6.80 2.98
CA PRO A 92 -5.32 5.69 2.47
C PRO A 92 -4.53 6.05 1.21
N LEU A 93 -5.08 6.85 0.30
CA LEU A 93 -4.39 7.28 -0.91
C LEU A 93 -3.17 8.15 -0.57
N VAL A 94 -3.30 9.07 0.38
CA VAL A 94 -2.17 9.87 0.85
C VAL A 94 -1.11 8.98 1.50
N ALA A 95 -1.51 8.05 2.37
CA ALA A 95 -0.58 7.12 3.01
C ALA A 95 0.19 6.28 1.96
N LEU A 96 -0.50 5.78 0.94
CA LEU A 96 0.13 5.04 -0.16
C LEU A 96 1.16 5.91 -0.90
N ARG A 97 0.82 7.15 -1.25
CA ARG A 97 1.72 8.06 -1.95
C ARG A 97 2.97 8.44 -1.14
N VAL A 98 2.86 8.49 0.18
CA VAL A 98 3.99 8.75 1.08
C VAL A 98 4.91 7.54 1.19
N LEU A 99 4.35 6.34 1.26
CA LEU A 99 5.10 5.11 1.54
C LEU A 99 5.66 4.41 0.29
N PHE A 100 5.11 4.69 -0.90
CA PHE A 100 5.54 4.08 -2.14
C PHE A 100 6.19 5.11 -3.06
N GLU A 101 7.41 4.83 -3.49
CA GLU A 101 8.11 5.59 -4.54
C GLU A 101 7.91 4.97 -5.92
N ASP A 102 7.51 3.70 -5.96
CA ASP A 102 7.32 2.94 -7.20
C ASP A 102 6.21 3.53 -8.06
N GLN A 103 6.58 3.92 -9.28
CA GLN A 103 5.67 4.57 -10.23
C GLN A 103 4.57 3.64 -10.72
N ALA A 104 4.84 2.33 -10.86
CA ALA A 104 3.85 1.38 -11.35
C ALA A 104 2.74 1.16 -10.32
N VAL A 105 3.09 1.08 -9.02
CA VAL A 105 2.10 0.99 -7.93
C VAL A 105 1.26 2.26 -7.84
N ARG A 106 1.90 3.45 -7.92
CA ARG A 106 1.19 4.73 -7.88
C ARG A 106 0.24 4.90 -9.07
N ALA A 107 0.70 4.60 -10.29
CA ALA A 107 -0.12 4.70 -11.50
C ALA A 107 -1.31 3.74 -11.46
N ALA A 108 -1.13 2.51 -10.99
CA ALA A 108 -2.20 1.54 -10.82
C ALA A 108 -3.24 1.99 -9.76
N ALA A 109 -2.78 2.60 -8.66
CA ALA A 109 -3.67 3.18 -7.65
C ALA A 109 -4.49 4.34 -8.23
N ASP A 110 -3.86 5.28 -8.92
CA ASP A 110 -4.53 6.44 -9.53
C ASP A 110 -5.54 5.99 -10.60
N HIS A 111 -5.20 4.98 -11.39
CA HIS A 111 -6.11 4.39 -12.40
C HIS A 111 -7.33 3.75 -11.73
N MET A 112 -7.14 2.92 -10.69
CA MET A 112 -8.22 2.33 -9.91
C MET A 112 -9.17 3.39 -9.34
N ILE A 113 -8.63 4.46 -8.75
CA ILE A 113 -9.44 5.54 -8.18
C ILE A 113 -10.20 6.29 -9.26
N THR A 114 -9.57 6.58 -10.41
CA THR A 114 -10.19 7.25 -11.54
C THR A 114 -11.40 6.48 -12.05
N LEU A 115 -11.26 5.18 -12.30
CA LEU A 115 -12.37 4.35 -12.78
C LEU A 115 -13.44 4.15 -11.72
N THR A 116 -13.08 4.03 -10.45
CA THR A 116 -14.06 3.96 -9.35
C THR A 116 -14.91 5.23 -9.29
N TYR A 117 -14.32 6.41 -9.47
CA TYR A 117 -15.06 7.68 -9.47
C TYR A 117 -15.89 7.88 -10.75
N ALA A 118 -15.46 7.35 -11.88
CA ALA A 118 -16.18 7.45 -13.14
C ALA A 118 -17.50 6.66 -13.18
N ILE A 119 -17.74 5.73 -12.26
CA ILE A 119 -19.01 5.00 -12.17
C ILE A 119 -20.22 5.96 -12.07
N ARG A 120 -20.06 7.13 -11.46
CA ARG A 120 -21.12 8.13 -11.36
C ARG A 120 -21.63 8.63 -12.71
N ASP A 121 -20.80 8.55 -13.75
CA ASP A 121 -21.09 9.07 -15.07
C ASP A 121 -21.76 7.99 -15.97
N ALA A 122 -21.91 6.76 -15.45
CA ALA A 122 -22.45 5.59 -16.15
C ALA A 122 -23.92 5.26 -15.77
N TYR A 123 -24.69 6.22 -15.32
CA TYR A 123 -26.09 6.00 -14.89
C TYR A 123 -27.11 6.15 -16.02
N ALA A 124 -26.67 6.10 -17.28
CA ALA A 124 -27.57 6.18 -18.44
C ALA A 124 -28.33 4.86 -18.67
N THR A 125 -27.63 3.73 -18.61
CA THR A 125 -28.22 2.39 -18.76
C THR A 125 -27.63 1.40 -17.75
N THR A 126 -28.35 0.28 -17.54
CA THR A 126 -27.84 -0.83 -16.72
C THR A 126 -26.57 -1.43 -17.32
N GLY A 127 -26.46 -1.44 -18.66
CA GLY A 127 -25.27 -1.93 -19.36
C GLY A 127 -24.05 -1.05 -19.07
N ASP A 128 -24.19 0.28 -19.18
CA ASP A 128 -23.11 1.23 -18.88
C ASP A 128 -22.67 1.14 -17.43
N LEU A 129 -23.61 1.07 -16.50
CA LEU A 129 -23.33 0.92 -15.07
C LEU A 129 -22.55 -0.36 -14.77
N THR A 130 -22.96 -1.48 -15.42
CA THR A 130 -22.28 -2.77 -15.25
C THR A 130 -20.87 -2.72 -15.83
N ALA A 131 -20.70 -2.19 -17.05
CA ALA A 131 -19.39 -2.04 -17.69
C ALA A 131 -18.43 -1.19 -16.87
N ALA A 132 -18.89 -0.04 -16.36
CA ALA A 132 -18.08 0.83 -15.53
C ALA A 132 -17.66 0.17 -14.19
N ARG A 133 -18.56 -0.62 -13.59
CA ARG A 133 -18.25 -1.40 -12.38
C ARG A 133 -17.19 -2.47 -12.64
N GLU A 134 -17.31 -3.23 -13.73
CA GLU A 134 -16.32 -4.27 -14.06
C GLU A 134 -14.97 -3.64 -14.42
N ALA A 135 -14.92 -2.55 -15.17
CA ALA A 135 -13.68 -1.82 -15.43
C ALA A 135 -12.98 -1.34 -14.14
N ALA A 136 -13.75 -0.82 -13.18
CA ALA A 136 -13.21 -0.41 -11.89
C ALA A 136 -12.74 -1.60 -11.03
N LYS A 137 -13.35 -2.79 -11.19
CA LYS A 137 -12.92 -4.02 -10.55
C LYS A 137 -11.61 -4.54 -11.15
N ASP A 138 -11.49 -4.56 -12.46
CA ASP A 138 -10.26 -4.97 -13.14
C ASP A 138 -9.08 -4.06 -12.76
N ALA A 139 -9.30 -2.75 -12.68
CA ALA A 139 -8.28 -1.81 -12.21
C ALA A 139 -7.90 -2.02 -10.73
N HIS A 140 -8.86 -2.40 -9.88
CA HIS A 140 -8.59 -2.79 -8.50
C HIS A 140 -7.66 -4.02 -8.45
N ASP A 141 -7.94 -5.05 -9.24
CA ASP A 141 -7.12 -6.26 -9.27
C ASP A 141 -5.70 -5.96 -9.82
N GLN A 142 -5.60 -5.08 -10.83
CA GLN A 142 -4.32 -4.60 -11.35
C GLN A 142 -3.50 -3.87 -10.28
N PHE A 143 -4.14 -3.01 -9.48
CA PHE A 143 -3.48 -2.32 -8.37
C PHE A 143 -2.96 -3.30 -7.31
N VAL A 144 -3.80 -4.25 -6.86
CA VAL A 144 -3.40 -5.27 -5.88
C VAL A 144 -2.23 -6.10 -6.41
N ASN A 145 -2.27 -6.51 -7.70
CA ASN A 145 -1.19 -7.26 -8.33
C ASN A 145 0.11 -6.45 -8.45
N ALA A 146 0.04 -5.15 -8.77
CA ALA A 146 1.21 -4.27 -8.81
C ALA A 146 1.85 -4.14 -7.43
N ALA A 147 1.05 -3.91 -6.40
CA ALA A 147 1.52 -3.82 -5.02
C ALA A 147 2.11 -5.16 -4.52
N ALA A 148 1.48 -6.28 -4.85
CA ALA A 148 1.98 -7.61 -4.48
C ALA A 148 3.35 -7.90 -5.10
N ARG A 149 3.55 -7.57 -6.38
CA ARG A 149 4.86 -7.70 -7.04
C ARG A 149 5.94 -6.85 -6.37
N TYR A 150 5.61 -5.60 -6.02
CA TYR A 150 6.53 -4.70 -5.33
C TYR A 150 6.91 -5.19 -3.94
N LEU A 151 5.94 -5.72 -3.17
CA LEU A 151 6.14 -6.21 -1.80
C LEU A 151 6.74 -7.62 -1.73
N SER A 152 6.90 -8.31 -2.86
CA SER A 152 7.52 -9.64 -2.93
C SER A 152 8.98 -9.62 -2.48
N PRO A 153 9.45 -10.63 -1.72
CA PRO A 153 10.83 -10.69 -1.24
C PRO A 153 11.91 -10.64 -2.34
N ALA A 154 11.58 -11.07 -3.55
CA ALA A 154 12.49 -11.06 -4.70
C ALA A 154 12.95 -9.66 -5.12
N ASN A 155 12.16 -8.62 -4.83
CA ASN A 155 12.46 -7.23 -5.17
C ASN A 155 13.13 -6.45 -4.02
N THR A 156 13.35 -7.06 -2.86
CA THR A 156 13.95 -6.42 -1.69
C THR A 156 15.47 -6.59 -1.60
N HIS A 157 16.10 -7.25 -2.57
CA HIS A 157 17.55 -7.21 -2.69
C HIS A 157 17.96 -5.90 -3.39
N PRO A 158 18.62 -4.97 -2.69
CA PRO A 158 19.36 -3.91 -3.36
C PRO A 158 20.41 -4.62 -4.22
N THR A 159 20.50 -4.23 -5.49
CA THR A 159 21.65 -4.58 -6.34
C THR A 159 22.92 -4.15 -5.60
N ALA A 160 23.50 -5.07 -4.84
CA ALA A 160 24.82 -4.90 -4.27
C ALA A 160 25.79 -4.75 -5.45
N ASP A 161 26.40 -3.58 -5.49
CA ASP A 161 27.66 -3.24 -6.10
C ASP A 161 28.11 -4.07 -7.31
N LYS A 162 27.90 -3.52 -8.49
CA LYS A 162 28.86 -3.70 -9.56
C LYS A 162 30.15 -2.97 -9.14
N GLU A 163 31.04 -3.69 -8.50
CA GLU A 163 32.42 -3.30 -8.33
C GLU A 163 33.02 -3.05 -9.71
N PRO A 164 33.59 -1.88 -10.02
CA PRO A 164 34.26 -1.67 -11.29
C PRO A 164 35.56 -2.46 -11.27
N THR A 165 35.62 -3.54 -12.06
CA THR A 165 36.85 -4.22 -12.40
C THR A 165 37.80 -3.22 -13.07
N ARG A 166 38.89 -2.95 -12.38
CA ARG A 166 40.09 -2.32 -12.93
C ARG A 166 40.91 -3.34 -13.73
#